data_302a1208ca7e962758bc01de48d6e9dd
#
_entry.id   302a1208ca7e962758bc01de48d6e9dd
#
_cell.length_a   1.000
_cell.length_b   1.000
_cell.length_c   1.000
_cell.angle_alpha   90.00
_cell.angle_beta   90.00
_cell.angle_gamma   90.00
#
_symmetry.space_group_name_H-M   'P 1'
#
loop_
_entity.id
_entity.type
_entity.pdbx_description
1 polymer ?
#
loop_
_entity_poly.entity_id
_entity_poly.type
_entity_poly.pdbx_seq_one_letter_code
_entity_poly.pdbx_strand_id
1 'polypeptide(L)'
;MKLFRLLSVAAVCLLFTAVSCAHDRIIPVTQLPAQAQTFIKTHFADKTVAYAKQDGAKYEVKFNDGAEVEFTRHGEWDKVDCKFSAVPDVLVPELIKNYVTTNFPGTMITKIDKERHGFDIELSNDLELKFDRTGNLMYIDD
;
A
#
# COMPACT_ATOMS: atom_id res chain seq x y z
N MET A 1 -64.32 39.78 -10.08
CA MET A 1 -62.86 39.95 -10.23
C MET A 1 -62.18 39.20 -9.12
N LYS A 2 -61.62 38.05 -9.41
CA LYS A 2 -61.00 37.23 -8.40
C LYS A 2 -59.51 37.05 -8.77
N LEU A 3 -58.64 37.62 -7.93
CA LEU A 3 -57.20 37.43 -8.04
C LEU A 3 -56.83 36.00 -7.65
N PHE A 4 -56.33 35.20 -8.60
CA PHE A 4 -55.71 33.94 -8.31
C PHE A 4 -54.28 34.19 -7.91
N ARG A 5 -53.96 34.00 -6.64
CA ARG A 5 -52.61 33.91 -6.14
C ARG A 5 -52.07 32.52 -6.47
N LEU A 6 -51.13 32.44 -7.42
CA LEU A 6 -50.32 31.27 -7.67
C LEU A 6 -49.22 31.21 -6.60
N LEU A 7 -49.32 30.27 -5.69
CA LEU A 7 -48.26 29.88 -4.77
C LEU A 7 -47.28 28.99 -5.52
N SER A 8 -46.16 29.56 -5.90
CA SER A 8 -44.99 28.79 -6.35
C SER A 8 -44.35 28.12 -5.14
N VAL A 9 -44.53 26.81 -5.04
CA VAL A 9 -43.77 25.98 -4.11
C VAL A 9 -42.43 25.67 -4.78
N ALA A 10 -41.41 26.41 -4.42
CA ALA A 10 -40.04 26.09 -4.79
C ALA A 10 -39.58 24.87 -3.97
N ALA A 11 -39.61 23.70 -4.59
CA ALA A 11 -38.98 22.50 -4.03
C ALA A 11 -37.45 22.66 -4.10
N VAL A 12 -36.87 23.06 -2.97
CA VAL A 12 -35.40 23.02 -2.80
C VAL A 12 -34.98 21.57 -2.62
N CYS A 13 -34.54 20.95 -3.70
CA CYS A 13 -33.83 19.68 -3.63
C CYS A 13 -32.47 19.92 -2.98
N LEU A 14 -32.37 19.67 -1.68
CA LEU A 14 -31.13 19.54 -0.97
C LEU A 14 -30.42 18.25 -1.48
N LEU A 15 -29.55 18.43 -2.44
CA LEU A 15 -28.58 17.40 -2.82
C LEU A 15 -27.61 17.24 -1.65
N PHE A 16 -27.89 16.26 -0.78
CA PHE A 16 -26.91 15.73 0.14
C PHE A 16 -25.85 15.00 -0.70
N THR A 17 -24.81 15.71 -1.09
CA THR A 17 -23.58 15.05 -1.50
C THR A 17 -22.99 14.38 -0.26
N ALA A 18 -23.25 13.09 -0.11
CA ALA A 18 -22.53 12.28 0.85
C ALA A 18 -21.06 12.30 0.43
N VAL A 19 -20.28 13.16 1.07
CA VAL A 19 -18.82 13.06 1.03
C VAL A 19 -18.50 11.76 1.74
N SER A 20 -18.28 10.71 0.96
CA SER A 20 -17.72 9.45 1.45
C SER A 20 -16.28 9.75 1.88
N CYS A 21 -16.11 10.20 3.11
CA CYS A 21 -14.79 10.17 3.74
C CYS A 21 -14.39 8.69 3.81
N ALA A 22 -13.41 8.29 3.00
CA ALA A 22 -12.73 7.03 3.19
C ALA A 22 -12.10 7.09 4.60
N HIS A 23 -12.74 6.43 5.58
CA HIS A 23 -12.24 6.37 6.94
C HIS A 23 -11.38 5.11 7.06
N ASP A 24 -10.16 5.30 7.52
CA ASP A 24 -9.31 4.21 7.98
C ASP A 24 -10.08 3.41 9.04
N ARG A 25 -10.28 2.14 8.79
CA ARG A 25 -11.02 1.26 9.68
C ARG A 25 -10.14 0.09 10.08
N ILE A 26 -9.90 -0.07 11.38
CA ILE A 26 -9.28 -1.27 11.93
C ILE A 26 -10.23 -2.46 11.71
N ILE A 27 -9.69 -3.54 11.19
CA ILE A 27 -10.40 -4.77 10.87
C ILE A 27 -9.67 -5.98 11.46
N PRO A 28 -10.38 -7.08 11.77
CA PRO A 28 -9.72 -8.34 12.04
C PRO A 28 -8.95 -8.85 10.82
N VAL A 29 -7.82 -9.54 11.04
CA VAL A 29 -7.01 -10.14 9.94
C VAL A 29 -7.85 -11.08 9.06
N THR A 30 -8.85 -11.73 9.64
CA THR A 30 -9.79 -12.61 8.93
C THR A 30 -10.69 -11.90 7.92
N GLN A 31 -10.79 -10.58 7.98
CA GLN A 31 -11.53 -9.75 7.01
C GLN A 31 -10.66 -9.26 5.86
N LEU A 32 -9.36 -9.51 5.90
CA LEU A 32 -8.49 -9.28 4.73
C LEU A 32 -8.88 -10.22 3.58
N PRO A 33 -8.65 -9.83 2.32
CA PRO A 33 -8.77 -10.75 1.20
C PRO A 33 -7.95 -12.03 1.43
N ALA A 34 -8.46 -13.18 1.00
CA ALA A 34 -7.81 -14.47 1.23
C ALA A 34 -6.36 -14.52 0.73
N GLN A 35 -6.07 -13.85 -0.39
CA GLN A 35 -4.73 -13.75 -0.95
C GLN A 35 -3.78 -12.99 0.00
N ALA A 36 -4.23 -11.90 0.61
CA ALA A 36 -3.45 -11.14 1.60
C ALA A 36 -3.18 -11.99 2.86
N GLN A 37 -4.18 -12.72 3.35
CA GLN A 37 -4.00 -13.63 4.49
C GLN A 37 -2.96 -14.72 4.19
N THR A 38 -3.01 -15.31 2.99
CA THR A 38 -2.04 -16.32 2.54
C THR A 38 -0.64 -15.71 2.44
N PHE A 39 -0.52 -14.52 1.88
CA PHE A 39 0.74 -13.80 1.75
C PHE A 39 1.43 -13.59 3.12
N ILE A 40 0.66 -13.12 4.11
CA ILE A 40 1.17 -12.90 5.47
C ILE A 40 1.66 -14.22 6.07
N LYS A 41 0.89 -15.29 5.96
CA LYS A 41 1.25 -16.61 6.49
C LYS A 41 2.49 -17.20 5.82
N THR A 42 2.70 -16.91 4.54
CA THR A 42 3.82 -17.44 3.76
C THR A 42 5.12 -16.68 4.03
N HIS A 43 5.06 -15.35 4.07
CA HIS A 43 6.26 -14.52 4.09
C HIS A 43 6.56 -13.88 5.44
N PHE A 44 5.59 -13.82 6.36
CA PHE A 44 5.68 -13.16 7.66
C PHE A 44 5.15 -14.03 8.81
N ALA A 45 5.29 -15.35 8.69
CA ALA A 45 4.82 -16.31 9.68
C ALA A 45 5.48 -16.14 11.07
N ASP A 46 6.70 -15.62 11.10
CA ASP A 46 7.48 -15.34 12.31
C ASP A 46 7.13 -14.01 12.99
N LYS A 47 6.31 -13.19 12.34
CA LYS A 47 5.92 -11.86 12.84
C LYS A 47 4.53 -11.87 13.45
N THR A 48 4.35 -11.04 14.48
CA THR A 48 3.05 -10.84 15.13
C THR A 48 2.38 -9.59 14.54
N VAL A 49 1.15 -9.75 14.06
CA VAL A 49 0.34 -8.63 13.57
C VAL A 49 -0.08 -7.74 14.73
N ALA A 50 0.24 -6.46 14.66
CA ALA A 50 -0.23 -5.45 15.61
C ALA A 50 -1.66 -5.02 15.29
N TYR A 51 -1.92 -4.71 14.03
CA TYR A 51 -3.26 -4.43 13.51
C TYR A 51 -3.35 -4.64 12.00
N ALA A 52 -4.57 -4.80 11.51
CA ALA A 52 -4.90 -4.65 10.11
C ALA A 52 -5.93 -3.53 9.95
N LYS A 53 -5.83 -2.75 8.90
CA LYS A 53 -6.81 -1.69 8.58
C LYS A 53 -7.21 -1.73 7.11
N GLN A 54 -8.41 -1.24 6.86
CA GLN A 54 -8.88 -0.92 5.53
C GLN A 54 -8.85 0.60 5.35
N ASP A 55 -8.20 1.05 4.28
CA ASP A 55 -8.14 2.44 3.86
C ASP A 55 -8.71 2.53 2.43
N GLY A 56 -9.97 2.94 2.34
CA GLY A 56 -10.69 2.95 1.06
C GLY A 56 -10.69 1.58 0.39
N ALA A 57 -10.01 1.49 -0.75
CA ALA A 57 -9.90 0.27 -1.54
C ALA A 57 -8.61 -0.55 -1.26
N LYS A 58 -7.78 -0.10 -0.33
CA LYS A 58 -6.53 -0.77 0.05
C LYS A 58 -6.63 -1.36 1.46
N TYR A 59 -5.71 -2.25 1.77
CA TYR A 59 -5.52 -2.79 3.10
C TYR A 59 -4.08 -2.60 3.55
N GLU A 60 -3.88 -2.38 4.83
CA GLU A 60 -2.57 -2.29 5.46
C GLU A 60 -2.50 -3.26 6.63
N VAL A 61 -1.39 -3.95 6.77
CA VAL A 61 -1.07 -4.78 7.93
C VAL A 61 0.20 -4.28 8.55
N LYS A 62 0.12 -3.94 9.83
CA LYS A 62 1.25 -3.51 10.65
C LYS A 62 1.65 -4.62 11.59
N PHE A 63 2.95 -4.85 11.73
CA PHE A 63 3.52 -5.83 12.64
C PHE A 63 4.13 -5.15 13.88
N ASN A 64 4.29 -5.92 14.96
CA ASN A 64 4.81 -5.39 16.23
C ASN A 64 6.25 -4.87 16.16
N ASP A 65 7.04 -5.36 15.21
CA ASP A 65 8.42 -4.90 14.95
C ASP A 65 8.50 -3.63 14.09
N GLY A 66 7.34 -3.08 13.72
CA GLY A 66 7.24 -1.88 12.88
C GLY A 66 7.15 -2.17 11.39
N ALA A 67 7.35 -3.40 10.94
CA ALA A 67 7.15 -3.77 9.54
C ALA A 67 5.69 -3.54 9.09
N GLU A 68 5.51 -3.32 7.80
CA GLU A 68 4.23 -2.96 7.21
C GLU A 68 4.07 -3.58 5.82
N VAL A 69 2.89 -4.07 5.51
CA VAL A 69 2.55 -4.54 4.16
C VAL A 69 1.23 -3.90 3.74
N GLU A 70 1.24 -3.29 2.55
CA GLU A 70 0.04 -2.79 1.90
C GLU A 70 -0.42 -3.75 0.82
N PHE A 71 -1.74 -3.86 0.68
CA PHE A 71 -2.41 -4.72 -0.29
C PHE A 71 -3.44 -3.93 -1.09
N THR A 72 -3.60 -4.31 -2.35
CA THR A 72 -4.71 -3.85 -3.18
C THR A 72 -6.05 -4.38 -2.65
N ARG A 73 -7.16 -3.89 -3.19
CA ARG A 73 -8.51 -4.39 -2.88
C ARG A 73 -8.68 -5.90 -3.13
N HIS A 74 -7.86 -6.49 -3.98
CA HIS A 74 -7.91 -7.92 -4.31
C HIS A 74 -6.98 -8.77 -3.42
N GLY A 75 -6.16 -8.14 -2.59
CA GLY A 75 -5.22 -8.82 -1.70
C GLY A 75 -3.85 -9.09 -2.31
N GLU A 76 -3.55 -8.50 -3.47
CA GLU A 76 -2.20 -8.48 -4.02
C GLU A 76 -1.36 -7.50 -3.23
N TRP A 77 -0.13 -7.88 -2.85
CA TRP A 77 0.75 -6.93 -2.18
C TRP A 77 1.18 -5.80 -3.12
N ASP A 78 1.25 -4.60 -2.58
CA ASP A 78 1.57 -3.35 -3.28
C ASP A 78 2.87 -2.77 -2.72
N LYS A 79 3.03 -2.81 -1.40
CA LYS A 79 4.21 -2.34 -0.69
C LYS A 79 4.58 -3.29 0.45
N VAL A 80 5.87 -3.50 0.62
CA VAL A 80 6.47 -4.19 1.77
C VAL A 80 7.57 -3.31 2.35
N ASP A 81 7.43 -2.95 3.61
CA ASP A 81 8.39 -2.13 4.36
C ASP A 81 8.78 -2.87 5.65
N CYS A 82 9.97 -3.41 5.67
CA CYS A 82 10.51 -4.19 6.80
C CYS A 82 11.30 -3.34 7.80
N LYS A 83 11.41 -2.03 7.56
CA LYS A 83 12.14 -1.07 8.42
C LYS A 83 13.60 -1.44 8.64
N PHE A 84 13.87 -2.32 9.60
CA PHE A 84 15.21 -2.68 10.06
C PHE A 84 15.67 -4.06 9.62
N SER A 85 14.87 -4.77 8.83
CA SER A 85 15.19 -6.10 8.31
C SER A 85 15.04 -6.15 6.80
N ALA A 86 15.62 -7.17 6.17
CA ALA A 86 15.49 -7.34 4.74
C ALA A 86 14.07 -7.74 4.32
N VAL A 87 13.62 -7.19 3.20
CA VAL A 87 12.45 -7.69 2.48
C VAL A 87 12.73 -9.14 2.05
N PRO A 88 11.75 -10.06 2.13
CA PRO A 88 11.93 -11.42 1.62
C PRO A 88 12.41 -11.43 0.17
N ASP A 89 13.51 -12.12 -0.10
CA ASP A 89 14.19 -12.14 -1.42
C ASP A 89 13.28 -12.51 -2.58
N VAL A 90 12.31 -13.39 -2.33
CA VAL A 90 11.36 -13.85 -3.35
C VAL A 90 10.42 -12.77 -3.86
N LEU A 91 10.31 -11.65 -3.13
CA LEU A 91 9.46 -10.51 -3.51
C LEU A 91 10.21 -9.50 -4.39
N VAL A 92 11.53 -9.58 -4.44
CA VAL A 92 12.39 -8.65 -5.18
C VAL A 92 12.72 -9.25 -6.55
N PRO A 93 12.44 -8.54 -7.66
CA PRO A 93 12.86 -8.97 -8.98
C PRO A 93 14.37 -9.24 -9.05
N GLU A 94 14.76 -10.29 -9.74
CA GLU A 94 16.16 -10.76 -9.79
C GLU A 94 17.13 -9.69 -10.32
N LEU A 95 16.73 -8.92 -11.33
CA LEU A 95 17.56 -7.84 -11.88
C LEU A 95 17.84 -6.74 -10.84
N ILE A 96 16.83 -6.39 -10.04
CA ILE A 96 16.97 -5.40 -8.96
C ILE A 96 17.91 -5.94 -7.88
N LYS A 97 17.73 -7.19 -7.47
CA LYS A 97 18.58 -7.86 -6.49
C LYS A 97 20.04 -7.86 -6.91
N ASN A 98 20.30 -8.25 -8.15
CA ASN A 98 21.64 -8.29 -8.73
C ASN A 98 22.26 -6.90 -8.82
N TYR A 99 21.47 -5.89 -9.21
CA TYR A 99 21.93 -4.50 -9.24
C TYR A 99 22.36 -4.02 -7.86
N VAL A 100 21.52 -4.23 -6.83
CA VAL A 100 21.83 -3.81 -5.46
C VAL A 100 23.07 -4.55 -4.92
N THR A 101 23.15 -5.86 -5.10
CA THR A 101 24.30 -6.66 -4.64
C THR A 101 25.61 -6.19 -5.27
N THR A 102 25.58 -5.84 -6.55
CA THR A 102 26.77 -5.42 -7.29
C THR A 102 27.21 -4.00 -6.95
N ASN A 103 26.26 -3.05 -6.85
CA ASN A 103 26.58 -1.63 -6.73
C ASN A 103 26.56 -1.14 -5.28
N PHE A 104 25.85 -1.81 -4.38
CA PHE A 104 25.71 -1.46 -2.97
C PHE A 104 25.99 -2.67 -2.05
N PRO A 105 27.20 -3.26 -2.14
CA PRO A 105 27.54 -4.44 -1.35
C PRO A 105 27.45 -4.12 0.15
N GLY A 106 26.88 -5.05 0.93
CA GLY A 106 26.71 -4.91 2.37
C GLY A 106 25.45 -4.14 2.79
N THR A 107 24.63 -3.68 1.84
CA THR A 107 23.31 -3.12 2.13
C THR A 107 22.21 -4.17 2.02
N MET A 108 21.09 -3.93 2.69
CA MET A 108 19.86 -4.71 2.56
C MET A 108 18.80 -3.89 1.86
N ILE A 109 17.91 -4.55 1.12
CA ILE A 109 16.65 -3.94 0.67
C ILE A 109 15.68 -4.03 1.84
N THR A 110 15.30 -2.87 2.39
CA THR A 110 14.40 -2.77 3.55
C THR A 110 12.96 -2.47 3.15
N LYS A 111 12.76 -1.94 1.95
CA LYS A 111 11.42 -1.62 1.42
C LYS A 111 11.36 -1.87 -0.08
N ILE A 112 10.22 -2.34 -0.54
CA ILE A 112 9.85 -2.43 -1.95
C ILE A 112 8.43 -1.93 -2.13
N ASP A 113 8.23 -1.02 -3.07
CA ASP A 113 6.95 -0.43 -3.42
C ASP A 113 6.69 -0.62 -4.91
N LYS A 114 5.51 -1.11 -5.27
CA LYS A 114 5.09 -1.27 -6.67
C LYS A 114 4.43 0.00 -7.14
N GLU A 115 5.11 0.69 -8.00
CA GLU A 115 4.65 1.94 -8.57
C GLU A 115 4.23 1.80 -10.04
N ARG A 116 3.55 2.80 -10.57
CA ARG A 116 3.12 2.78 -11.98
C ARG A 116 4.30 2.67 -12.94
N HIS A 117 5.44 3.28 -12.62
CA HIS A 117 6.65 3.22 -13.43
C HIS A 117 7.42 1.91 -13.28
N GLY A 118 7.27 1.21 -12.14
CA GLY A 118 8.01 -0.01 -11.82
C GLY A 118 8.12 -0.24 -10.33
N PHE A 119 9.32 -0.04 -9.75
CA PHE A 119 9.59 -0.33 -8.35
C PHE A 119 10.39 0.80 -7.70
N ASP A 120 9.97 1.19 -6.50
CA ASP A 120 10.75 2.00 -5.59
C ASP A 120 11.35 1.11 -4.50
N ILE A 121 12.67 1.17 -4.34
CA ILE A 121 13.44 0.33 -3.42
C ILE A 121 14.16 1.24 -2.43
N GLU A 122 14.04 0.93 -1.14
CA GLU A 122 14.81 1.59 -0.09
C GLU A 122 15.86 0.63 0.46
N LEU A 123 17.07 1.12 0.63
CA LEU A 123 18.20 0.37 1.19
C LEU A 123 18.41 0.71 2.67
N SER A 124 19.13 -0.15 3.37
CA SER A 124 19.45 0.02 4.80
C SER A 124 20.35 1.22 5.10
N ASN A 125 20.88 1.91 4.10
CA ASN A 125 21.63 3.16 4.20
C ASN A 125 20.82 4.39 3.76
N ASP A 126 19.49 4.27 3.76
CA ASP A 126 18.52 5.32 3.43
C ASP A 126 18.51 5.80 1.97
N LEU A 127 19.26 5.15 1.07
CA LEU A 127 19.16 5.43 -0.36
C LEU A 127 17.86 4.85 -0.93
N GLU A 128 17.19 5.63 -1.76
CA GLU A 128 16.03 5.21 -2.53
C GLU A 128 16.41 5.03 -4.01
N LEU A 129 16.15 3.85 -4.56
CA LEU A 129 16.43 3.51 -5.94
C LEU A 129 15.12 3.29 -6.68
N LYS A 130 14.98 3.93 -7.84
CA LYS A 130 13.78 3.78 -8.68
C LYS A 130 14.11 2.99 -9.93
N PHE A 131 13.33 1.93 -10.15
CA PHE A 131 13.49 1.00 -11.26
C PHE A 131 12.25 1.02 -12.16
N ASP A 132 12.46 0.82 -13.45
CA ASP A 132 11.36 0.59 -14.38
C ASP A 132 10.73 -0.81 -14.18
N ARG A 133 9.65 -1.10 -14.92
CA ARG A 133 8.94 -2.39 -14.84
C ARG A 133 9.78 -3.59 -15.25
N THR A 134 10.86 -3.38 -15.99
CA THR A 134 11.77 -4.44 -16.44
C THR A 134 12.93 -4.63 -15.48
N GLY A 135 13.08 -3.77 -14.46
CA GLY A 135 14.12 -3.85 -13.44
C GLY A 135 15.40 -3.07 -13.78
N ASN A 136 15.34 -2.14 -14.74
CA ASN A 136 16.45 -1.24 -15.03
C ASN A 136 16.37 -0.01 -14.11
N LEU A 137 17.52 0.41 -13.58
CA LEU A 137 17.60 1.62 -12.77
C LEU A 137 17.22 2.84 -13.59
N MET A 138 16.34 3.67 -13.05
CA MET A 138 15.97 4.97 -13.61
C MET A 138 16.78 6.09 -12.97
N TYR A 139 16.77 6.17 -11.64
CA TYR A 139 17.57 7.13 -10.87
C TYR A 139 17.66 6.73 -9.39
N ILE A 140 18.56 7.38 -8.67
CA ILE A 140 18.81 7.23 -7.24
C ILE A 140 18.45 8.55 -6.57
N ASP A 141 17.74 8.47 -5.46
CA ASP A 141 17.34 9.58 -4.62
C ASP A 141 17.95 9.41 -3.21
N ASP A 142 18.42 10.53 -2.59
CA ASP A 142 19.09 10.56 -1.28
C ASP A 142 18.49 11.62 -0.34
#